data_b5d5e8fb1266938cfd8fd11117f52b50
#
_entry.id   b5d5e8fb1266938cfd8fd11117f52b50
#
_cell.length_a   1.000
_cell.length_b   1.000
_cell.length_c   1.000
_cell.angle_alpha   90.00
_cell.angle_beta   90.00
_cell.angle_gamma   90.00
#
_symmetry.space_group_name_H-M   'P 1'
#
loop_
_entity.id
_entity.type
_entity.pdbx_description
1 polymer ?
#
loop_
_entity_poly.entity_id
_entity_poly.type
_entity_poly.pdbx_seq_one_letter_code
_entity_poly.pdbx_strand_id
1 'polypeptide(L)'
;MKFTVNWRVSFLDMNDKFLNTLGLCFKAGKLGVGHDASKEAVRKNKAALCILCCDASDRLKKEFHNMTNIKIADTVYSMSDIKSAIGTASGVLTVNDAGFAKLIDGALRKE
;
A
#
# COMPACT_ATOMS: atom_id res chain seq x y z
N MET A 1 -5.72 3.19 -30.47
CA MET A 1 -5.53 3.39 -30.18
C MET A 1 -4.58 3.31 -29.70
N LYS A 2 -3.95 3.60 -29.82
CA LYS A 2 -3.08 3.57 -29.51
C LYS A 2 -2.77 3.97 -28.37
N PHE A 3 -3.06 4.52 -27.89
CA PHE A 3 -2.83 4.95 -26.79
C PHE A 3 -2.83 3.99 -25.86
N THR A 4 -2.69 3.24 -26.00
CA THR A 4 -2.72 2.24 -25.45
C THR A 4 -2.08 2.16 -24.14
N VAL A 5 -0.85 1.89 -23.94
CA VAL A 5 -0.27 1.65 -22.63
C VAL A 5 -0.31 2.88 -21.74
N ASN A 6 0.20 3.99 -22.23
CA ASN A 6 0.23 5.19 -21.43
C ASN A 6 -1.15 5.67 -21.05
N TRP A 7 -2.05 5.59 -21.99
CA TRP A 7 -3.40 6.00 -21.76
C TRP A 7 -4.04 5.16 -20.66
N ARG A 8 -3.79 3.87 -20.65
CA ARG A 8 -4.35 2.99 -19.64
C ARG A 8 -3.79 3.27 -18.25
N VAL A 9 -2.49 3.51 -18.19
CA VAL A 9 -1.88 3.78 -16.90
C VAL A 9 -2.46 5.05 -16.31
N SER A 10 -2.58 6.11 -17.11
CA SER A 10 -3.16 7.35 -16.62
C SER A 10 -4.59 7.16 -16.16
N PHE A 11 -5.34 6.37 -16.93
CA PHE A 11 -6.72 6.12 -16.59
C PHE A 11 -6.83 5.38 -15.27
N LEU A 12 -6.00 4.38 -15.05
CA LEU A 12 -5.98 3.63 -13.81
C LEU A 12 -5.63 4.52 -12.63
N ASP A 13 -4.64 5.40 -12.79
CA ASP A 13 -4.26 6.31 -11.72
C ASP A 13 -5.41 7.19 -11.30
N MET A 14 -6.19 7.68 -12.26
CA MET A 14 -7.28 8.56 -11.98
C MET A 14 -8.46 7.86 -11.32
N ASN A 15 -8.65 6.60 -11.65
CA ASN A 15 -9.84 5.87 -11.20
C ASN A 15 -9.56 4.78 -10.18
N ASP A 16 -8.33 4.61 -9.80
CA ASP A 16 -7.97 3.55 -8.89
C ASP A 16 -8.29 3.95 -7.46
N LYS A 17 -9.27 3.28 -6.89
CA LYS A 17 -9.73 3.58 -5.56
C LYS A 17 -8.68 3.30 -4.50
N PHE A 18 -7.93 2.21 -4.68
CA PHE A 18 -6.87 1.86 -3.75
C PHE A 18 -5.81 2.96 -3.70
N LEU A 19 -5.29 3.35 -4.85
CA LEU A 19 -4.23 4.35 -4.92
C LEU A 19 -4.72 5.71 -4.43
N ASN A 20 -5.95 6.08 -4.77
CA ASN A 20 -6.51 7.35 -4.30
C ASN A 20 -6.66 7.38 -2.80
N THR A 21 -7.16 6.29 -2.23
CA THR A 21 -7.34 6.20 -0.78
C THR A 21 -6.00 6.18 -0.07
N LEU A 22 -5.02 5.51 -0.67
CA LEU A 22 -3.67 5.47 -0.13
C LEU A 22 -3.08 6.88 -0.06
N GLY A 23 -3.28 7.67 -1.10
CA GLY A 23 -2.81 9.05 -1.11
C GLY A 23 -3.44 9.89 -0.02
N LEU A 24 -4.73 9.71 0.21
CA LEU A 24 -5.43 10.41 1.28
C LEU A 24 -4.91 9.99 2.65
N CYS A 25 -4.67 8.71 2.82
CA CYS A 25 -4.13 8.17 4.07
C CYS A 25 -2.75 8.77 4.36
N PHE A 26 -1.93 8.89 3.34
CA PHE A 26 -0.61 9.47 3.46
C PHE A 26 -0.70 10.95 3.88
N LYS A 27 -1.58 11.69 3.23
CA LYS A 27 -1.76 13.12 3.55
C LYS A 27 -2.29 13.32 4.95
N ALA A 28 -3.07 12.38 5.44
CA ALA A 28 -3.62 12.45 6.79
C ALA A 28 -2.61 12.07 7.86
N GLY A 29 -1.41 11.63 7.47
CA GLY A 29 -0.40 11.22 8.42
C GLY A 29 -0.67 9.85 9.02
N LYS A 30 -1.47 9.03 8.35
CA LYS A 30 -1.86 7.71 8.86
C LYS A 30 -1.22 6.56 8.11
N LEU A 31 -0.15 6.83 7.39
CA LEU A 31 0.52 5.81 6.58
C LEU A 31 1.99 5.74 6.98
N GLY A 32 2.46 4.56 7.35
CA GLY A 32 3.87 4.30 7.58
C GLY A 32 4.49 3.83 6.28
N VAL A 33 5.52 4.51 5.82
CA VAL A 33 6.14 4.21 4.54
C VAL A 33 7.55 3.69 4.75
N GLY A 34 7.83 2.51 4.19
CA GLY A 34 9.14 1.93 4.25
C GLY A 34 9.29 0.92 5.37
N HIS A 35 10.41 0.22 5.33
CA HIS A 35 10.68 -0.89 6.24
C HIS A 35 10.67 -0.47 7.71
N ASP A 36 11.45 0.57 8.02
CA ASP A 36 11.60 0.96 9.42
C ASP A 36 10.30 1.52 10.01
N ALA A 37 9.64 2.39 9.28
CA ALA A 37 8.40 2.97 9.76
C ALA A 37 7.30 1.92 9.92
N SER A 38 7.24 0.98 8.99
CA SER A 38 6.24 -0.08 9.04
C SER A 38 6.50 -1.03 10.18
N LYS A 39 7.75 -1.42 10.37
CA LYS A 39 8.12 -2.31 11.45
C LYS A 39 7.83 -1.68 12.80
N GLU A 40 8.14 -0.40 12.93
CA GLU A 40 7.86 0.32 14.16
C GLU A 40 6.37 0.40 14.45
N ALA A 41 5.55 0.66 13.43
CA ALA A 41 4.11 0.74 13.59
C ALA A 41 3.52 -0.59 14.03
N VAL A 42 4.02 -1.70 13.47
CA VAL A 42 3.58 -3.03 13.88
C VAL A 42 4.00 -3.31 15.32
N ARG A 43 5.24 -2.98 15.65
CA ARG A 43 5.76 -3.24 16.98
C ARG A 43 4.97 -2.48 18.05
N LYS A 44 4.56 -1.26 17.74
CA LYS A 44 3.80 -0.44 18.69
C LYS A 44 2.29 -0.64 18.61
N ASN A 45 1.85 -1.62 17.84
CA ASN A 45 0.42 -1.92 17.67
C ASN A 45 -0.38 -0.75 17.09
N LYS A 46 0.27 0.09 16.30
CA LYS A 46 -0.40 1.19 15.63
C LYS A 46 -0.92 0.81 14.26
N ALA A 47 -0.34 -0.23 13.66
CA ALA A 47 -0.68 -0.64 12.31
C ALA A 47 -1.95 -1.47 12.32
N ALA A 48 -2.90 -1.08 11.49
CA ALA A 48 -4.15 -1.83 11.32
C ALA A 48 -4.09 -2.73 10.10
N LEU A 49 -3.21 -2.44 9.15
CA LEU A 49 -3.06 -3.21 7.92
C LEU A 49 -1.66 -3.00 7.39
N CYS A 50 -1.05 -4.07 6.88
CA CYS A 50 0.26 -3.98 6.23
C CYS A 50 0.09 -4.30 4.75
N ILE A 51 0.66 -3.47 3.89
CA ILE A 51 0.56 -3.62 2.45
C ILE A 51 1.91 -3.96 1.88
N LEU A 52 1.98 -5.02 1.08
CA LEU A 52 3.20 -5.42 0.42
C LEU A 52 3.03 -5.29 -1.09
N CYS A 53 4.00 -4.67 -1.74
CA CYS A 53 3.98 -4.52 -3.18
C CYS A 53 4.43 -5.81 -3.86
N CYS A 54 3.95 -6.05 -5.07
CA CYS A 54 4.23 -7.29 -5.77
C CYS A 54 5.72 -7.45 -6.11
N ASP A 55 6.42 -6.35 -6.30
CA ASP A 55 7.85 -6.37 -6.62
C ASP A 55 8.74 -6.10 -5.42
N ALA A 56 8.21 -6.18 -4.21
CA ALA A 56 9.03 -6.13 -3.01
C ALA A 56 9.90 -7.39 -2.96
N SER A 57 11.06 -7.29 -2.31
CA SER A 57 11.95 -8.44 -2.24
C SER A 57 11.31 -9.58 -1.46
N ASP A 58 11.71 -10.82 -1.77
CA ASP A 58 11.21 -11.98 -1.05
C ASP A 58 11.56 -11.92 0.42
N ARG A 59 12.74 -11.39 0.72
CA ARG A 59 13.17 -11.24 2.10
C ARG A 59 12.22 -10.33 2.87
N LEU A 60 11.85 -9.21 2.26
CA LEU A 60 10.93 -8.27 2.89
C LEU A 60 9.57 -8.90 3.10
N LYS A 61 9.07 -9.60 2.08
CA LYS A 61 7.78 -10.26 2.18
C LYS A 61 7.77 -11.30 3.29
N LYS A 62 8.81 -12.09 3.39
CA LYS A 62 8.91 -13.10 4.43
C LYS A 62 8.93 -12.48 5.81
N GLU A 63 9.69 -11.41 5.96
CA GLU A 63 9.80 -10.75 7.25
C GLU A 63 8.43 -10.30 7.74
N PHE A 64 7.65 -9.65 6.90
CA PHE A 64 6.36 -9.14 7.33
C PHE A 64 5.30 -10.22 7.43
N HIS A 65 5.40 -11.29 6.61
CA HIS A 65 4.48 -12.41 6.75
C HIS A 65 4.68 -13.19 8.04
N ASN A 66 5.87 -13.08 8.63
CA ASN A 66 6.12 -13.72 9.91
C ASN A 66 5.57 -12.95 11.10
N MET A 67 5.10 -11.73 10.88
CA MET A 67 4.47 -10.96 11.93
C MET A 67 3.02 -11.38 12.04
N THR A 68 2.63 -11.90 13.20
CA THR A 68 1.31 -12.52 13.35
C THR A 68 0.24 -11.63 13.94
N ASN A 69 0.61 -10.44 14.37
CA ASN A 69 -0.32 -9.54 15.03
C ASN A 69 -0.92 -8.48 14.10
N ILE A 70 -0.81 -8.69 12.79
CA ILE A 70 -1.31 -7.72 11.84
C ILE A 70 -1.76 -8.43 10.57
N LYS A 71 -2.78 -7.88 9.93
CA LYS A 71 -3.24 -8.38 8.65
C LYS A 71 -2.30 -7.92 7.55
N ILE A 72 -1.88 -8.85 6.71
CA ILE A 72 -0.98 -8.58 5.60
C ILE A 72 -1.75 -8.66 4.29
N ALA A 73 -1.62 -7.64 3.47
CA ALA A 73 -2.23 -7.60 2.15
C ALA A 73 -1.14 -7.66 1.08
N ASP A 74 -1.05 -8.79 0.38
CA ASP A 74 -0.16 -8.90 -0.77
C ASP A 74 -0.90 -8.35 -1.97
N THR A 75 -0.39 -7.29 -2.56
CA THR A 75 -1.11 -6.62 -3.63
C THR A 75 -0.45 -6.86 -4.98
N VAL A 76 -1.17 -6.55 -6.04
CA VAL A 76 -0.63 -6.61 -7.39
C VAL A 76 0.03 -5.27 -7.78
N TYR A 77 0.00 -4.31 -6.88
CA TYR A 77 0.58 -3.00 -7.15
C TYR A 77 2.09 -3.04 -6.97
N SER A 78 2.79 -2.32 -7.83
CA SER A 78 4.23 -2.24 -7.78
C SER A 78 4.67 -1.04 -6.94
N MET A 79 5.98 -0.97 -6.65
CA MET A 79 6.52 0.19 -5.96
C MET A 79 6.34 1.45 -6.78
N SER A 80 6.36 1.31 -8.11
CA SER A 80 6.14 2.43 -9.00
C SER A 80 4.71 2.98 -8.88
N ASP A 81 3.74 2.08 -8.72
CA ASP A 81 2.36 2.48 -8.51
C ASP A 81 2.22 3.26 -7.21
N ILE A 82 2.90 2.81 -6.17
CA ILE A 82 2.88 3.50 -4.87
C ILE A 82 3.49 4.88 -5.02
N LYS A 83 4.58 4.99 -5.78
CA LYS A 83 5.21 6.28 -5.99
C LYS A 83 4.25 7.27 -6.66
N SER A 84 3.43 6.79 -7.58
CA SER A 84 2.47 7.67 -8.24
C SER A 84 1.39 8.15 -7.27
N ALA A 85 1.08 7.37 -6.25
CA ALA A 85 0.03 7.72 -5.29
C ALA A 85 0.52 8.65 -4.18
N ILE A 86 1.71 8.41 -3.66
CA ILE A 86 2.19 9.13 -2.48
C ILE A 86 3.51 9.89 -2.69
N GLY A 87 4.09 9.78 -3.88
CA GLY A 87 5.31 10.53 -4.20
C GLY A 87 6.61 9.84 -3.87
N THR A 88 6.57 8.70 -3.20
CA THR A 88 7.76 7.96 -2.87
C THR A 88 7.51 6.46 -3.04
N ALA A 89 8.50 5.74 -3.56
CA ALA A 89 8.38 4.32 -3.79
C ALA A 89 8.70 3.55 -2.51
N SER A 90 7.95 2.49 -2.26
CA SER A 90 8.21 1.64 -1.11
C SER A 90 7.61 0.26 -1.34
N GLY A 91 8.31 -0.77 -0.90
CA GLY A 91 7.83 -2.14 -1.01
C GLY A 91 6.88 -2.54 0.10
N VAL A 92 6.89 -1.81 1.22
CA VAL A 92 6.01 -2.11 2.35
C VAL A 92 5.45 -0.82 2.92
N LEU A 93 4.19 -0.88 3.33
CA LEU A 93 3.48 0.24 3.91
C LEU A 93 2.59 -0.28 5.02
N THR A 94 2.34 0.55 6.03
CA THR A 94 1.35 0.21 7.04
C THR A 94 0.30 1.30 7.12
N VAL A 95 -0.95 0.89 7.28
CA VAL A 95 -2.06 1.81 7.48
C VAL A 95 -2.30 1.89 8.97
N ASN A 96 -2.07 3.05 9.55
CA ASN A 96 -2.10 3.23 10.99
C ASN A 96 -3.42 3.82 11.50
N ASP A 97 -4.50 3.49 10.81
CA ASP A 97 -5.82 3.97 11.14
C ASP A 97 -6.85 2.92 10.72
N ALA A 98 -7.71 2.53 11.63
CA ALA A 98 -8.69 1.48 11.34
C ALA A 98 -9.67 1.86 10.24
N GLY A 99 -10.07 3.12 10.18
CA GLY A 99 -10.99 3.59 9.15
C GLY A 99 -10.39 3.49 7.75
N PHE A 100 -9.18 3.99 7.61
CA PHE A 100 -8.48 3.90 6.32
C PHE A 100 -8.16 2.45 5.97
N ALA A 101 -7.80 1.64 6.96
CA ALA A 101 -7.51 0.23 6.71
C ALA A 101 -8.72 -0.48 6.12
N LYS A 102 -9.89 -0.17 6.64
CA LYS A 102 -11.12 -0.77 6.14
C LYS A 102 -11.41 -0.36 4.71
N LEU A 103 -11.24 0.93 4.41
CA LEU A 103 -11.45 1.43 3.06
C LEU A 103 -10.46 0.83 2.06
N ILE A 104 -9.20 0.75 2.46
CA ILE A 104 -8.17 0.23 1.59
C ILE A 104 -8.35 -1.27 1.35
N ASP A 105 -8.65 -2.01 2.41
CA ASP A 105 -8.90 -3.44 2.29
C ASP A 105 -10.11 -3.70 1.38
N GLY A 106 -11.16 -2.90 1.53
CA GLY A 106 -12.32 -3.00 0.68
C GLY A 106 -12.02 -2.73 -0.78
N ALA A 107 -11.16 -1.74 -1.04
CA ALA A 107 -10.76 -1.43 -2.41
C ALA A 107 -9.95 -2.58 -3.02
N LEU A 108 -9.09 -3.21 -2.24
CA LEU A 108 -8.30 -4.34 -2.72
C LEU A 108 -9.17 -5.55 -3.04
N ARG A 109 -10.19 -5.77 -2.24
CA ARG A 109 -11.08 -6.92 -2.46
C ARG A 109 -11.88 -6.80 -3.73
N LYS A 110 -12.16 -5.59 -4.16
CA LYS A 110 -12.92 -5.37 -5.38
C LYS A 110 -12.08 -5.54 -6.63
N GLU A 111 -10.77 -5.54 -6.45
CA GLU A 111 -9.88 -5.77 -7.58
C GLU A 111 -9.77 -7.26 -7.88
#